data_e549d4a5f264f9c53849780e0e95fc46
#
_entry.id   e549d4a5f264f9c53849780e0e95fc46
#
_cell.length_a   1.000
_cell.length_b   1.000
_cell.length_c   1.000
_cell.angle_alpha   90.00
_cell.angle_beta   90.00
_cell.angle_gamma   90.00
#
_symmetry.space_group_name_H-M   'P 1'
#
loop_
_entity.id
_entity.type
_entity.pdbx_description
1 polymer ?
#
loop_
_entity_poly.entity_id
_entity_poly.type
_entity_poly.pdbx_seq_one_letter_code
_entity_poly.pdbx_strand_id
1 'polypeptide(L)'
;MSSQTTQPGGDAAAGATHGRAPARRLTGERPKQGVTPDSLLALHAAGYRTVIERLGTGTMLDVGCGEGFESARFLAPGRRVVGADYSSEAVDAAGGRWGGEGLHVAQMDALALGFAEGRFDWACSSHLIEHFDDPEGHVRELSRVLADDGTVFFLTPNAPADFENPFHIHLFEPDELTRMLGRHFREVTVQGLDAVPHVKADFTARRVKADKVLALDFLDLRHRIPRSWYIGAYTRILPLAYKVIARGDSGGTTGITADDFFVTDDLDRTTMVLFATASRPRRGA
;
A
#
# COMPACT_ATOMS: atom_id res chain seq x y z
N MET A 1 -52.67 51.11 -0.83
CA MET A 1 -52.06 51.03 -2.18
C MET A 1 -51.01 49.95 -2.15
N SER A 2 -51.41 48.79 -2.64
CA SER A 2 -50.59 47.56 -2.66
C SER A 2 -49.69 47.54 -3.87
N SER A 3 -48.46 47.20 -3.73
CA SER A 3 -47.56 46.85 -4.83
C SER A 3 -47.01 45.43 -4.60
N GLN A 4 -47.52 44.52 -5.39
CA GLN A 4 -47.00 43.17 -5.55
C GLN A 4 -45.72 43.21 -6.40
N THR A 5 -44.66 42.51 -5.95
CA THR A 5 -43.48 42.27 -6.75
C THR A 5 -43.35 40.77 -6.98
N THR A 6 -43.41 40.38 -8.23
CA THR A 6 -43.26 39.04 -8.80
C THR A 6 -41.84 38.56 -8.70
N GLN A 7 -41.65 37.31 -8.24
CA GLN A 7 -40.40 36.55 -8.41
C GLN A 7 -40.35 35.88 -9.78
N PRO A 8 -39.16 35.79 -10.41
CA PRO A 8 -38.94 34.86 -11.52
C PRO A 8 -38.37 33.56 -11.01
N GLY A 9 -38.94 32.44 -11.46
CA GLY A 9 -38.49 31.10 -11.23
C GLY A 9 -37.14 30.86 -11.96
N GLY A 10 -36.23 30.24 -11.22
CA GLY A 10 -34.99 29.74 -11.74
C GLY A 10 -35.04 28.22 -11.83
N ASP A 11 -34.96 27.70 -13.04
CA ASP A 11 -34.82 26.27 -13.33
C ASP A 11 -33.52 25.73 -12.75
N ALA A 12 -33.65 24.80 -11.82
CA ALA A 12 -32.53 24.01 -11.32
C ALA A 12 -32.29 22.84 -12.29
N ALA A 13 -31.25 22.96 -13.11
CA ALA A 13 -30.73 21.84 -13.87
C ALA A 13 -30.19 20.77 -12.94
N ALA A 14 -30.88 19.63 -12.88
CA ALA A 14 -30.44 18.43 -12.19
C ALA A 14 -29.22 17.84 -12.92
N GLY A 15 -28.04 18.09 -12.40
CA GLY A 15 -26.81 17.39 -12.79
C GLY A 15 -26.89 15.92 -12.40
N ALA A 16 -27.02 15.04 -13.39
CA ALA A 16 -26.93 13.60 -13.20
C ALA A 16 -25.53 13.23 -12.73
N THR A 17 -25.36 12.97 -11.44
CA THR A 17 -24.18 12.31 -10.91
C THR A 17 -24.21 10.86 -11.37
N HIS A 18 -23.33 10.52 -12.32
CA HIS A 18 -23.06 9.13 -12.65
C HIS A 18 -22.44 8.48 -11.40
N GLY A 19 -23.25 7.81 -10.62
CA GLY A 19 -22.82 7.00 -9.50
C GLY A 19 -21.96 5.85 -9.99
N ARG A 20 -20.64 6.02 -9.93
CA ARG A 20 -19.69 4.93 -10.05
C ARG A 20 -20.00 3.96 -8.90
N ALA A 21 -20.30 2.70 -9.21
CA ALA A 21 -20.49 1.68 -8.21
C ALA A 21 -19.27 1.68 -7.27
N PRO A 22 -19.46 1.60 -5.94
CA PRO A 22 -18.34 1.63 -5.02
C PRO A 22 -17.40 0.48 -5.36
N ALA A 23 -16.15 0.81 -5.67
CA ALA A 23 -15.11 -0.17 -5.88
C ALA A 23 -15.09 -1.12 -4.67
N ARG A 24 -15.08 -2.41 -4.92
CA ARG A 24 -15.18 -3.45 -3.89
C ARG A 24 -13.92 -3.43 -3.05
N ARG A 25 -14.06 -3.06 -1.79
CA ARG A 25 -12.96 -2.74 -0.88
C ARG A 25 -12.44 -4.00 -0.21
N LEU A 26 -11.17 -4.28 -0.42
CA LEU A 26 -10.44 -5.31 0.30
C LEU A 26 -9.63 -4.63 1.41
N THR A 27 -10.23 -4.47 2.59
CA THR A 27 -9.56 -3.94 3.78
C THR A 27 -9.22 -5.11 4.70
N GLY A 28 -7.97 -5.55 4.76
CA GLY A 28 -7.67 -6.73 5.58
C GLY A 28 -6.22 -6.92 6.00
N GLU A 29 -5.27 -6.43 5.22
CA GLU A 29 -3.85 -6.58 5.54
C GLU A 29 -3.25 -5.26 5.98
N ARG A 30 -3.27 -5.04 7.29
CA ARG A 30 -2.47 -3.99 7.92
C ARG A 30 -1.51 -4.63 8.88
N PRO A 31 -0.21 -4.31 8.79
CA PRO A 31 0.74 -4.69 9.82
C PRO A 31 0.26 -4.14 11.17
N LYS A 32 0.07 -5.01 12.16
CA LYS A 32 -0.30 -4.63 13.52
C LYS A 32 0.74 -5.13 14.50
N GLN A 33 1.27 -4.24 15.32
CA GLN A 33 2.19 -4.62 16.38
C GLN A 33 1.56 -5.67 17.31
N GLY A 34 2.32 -6.71 17.63
CA GLY A 34 1.86 -7.82 18.48
C GLY A 34 0.94 -8.84 17.80
N VAL A 35 0.58 -8.64 16.52
CA VAL A 35 -0.23 -9.58 15.73
C VAL A 35 0.53 -10.02 14.48
N THR A 36 1.08 -9.08 13.74
CA THR A 36 1.90 -9.34 12.55
C THR A 36 3.26 -9.91 12.96
N PRO A 37 3.76 -10.96 12.29
CA PRO A 37 5.08 -11.50 12.56
C PRO A 37 6.19 -10.45 12.48
N ASP A 38 7.16 -10.52 13.40
CA ASP A 38 8.25 -9.54 13.50
C ASP A 38 9.07 -9.42 12.21
N SER A 39 9.29 -10.53 11.49
CA SER A 39 10.00 -10.50 10.21
C SER A 39 9.24 -9.73 9.12
N LEU A 40 7.90 -9.75 9.13
CA LEU A 40 7.09 -8.96 8.20
C LEU A 40 7.09 -7.48 8.60
N LEU A 41 7.04 -7.17 9.90
CA LEU A 41 7.21 -5.81 10.40
C LEU A 41 8.60 -5.26 10.03
N ALA A 42 9.65 -6.09 10.15
CA ALA A 42 11.01 -5.74 9.77
C ALA A 42 11.14 -5.45 8.26
N LEU A 43 10.47 -6.24 7.41
CA LEU A 43 10.41 -6.01 5.97
C LEU A 43 9.80 -4.63 5.64
N HIS A 44 8.64 -4.32 6.23
CA HIS A 44 8.02 -3.00 6.05
C HIS A 44 8.94 -1.88 6.54
N ALA A 45 9.51 -2.02 7.73
CA ALA A 45 10.43 -1.03 8.29
C ALA A 45 11.68 -0.83 7.41
N ALA A 46 12.21 -1.89 6.81
CA ALA A 46 13.33 -1.83 5.86
C ALA A 46 12.95 -1.07 4.59
N GLY A 47 11.77 -1.33 4.05
CA GLY A 47 11.24 -0.60 2.88
C GLY A 47 11.14 0.90 3.15
N TYR A 48 10.54 1.28 4.27
CA TYR A 48 10.44 2.69 4.65
C TYR A 48 11.80 3.33 4.94
N ARG A 49 12.73 2.62 5.59
CA ARG A 49 14.11 3.08 5.76
C ARG A 49 14.76 3.38 4.41
N THR A 50 14.61 2.47 3.45
CA THR A 50 15.15 2.63 2.10
C THR A 50 14.60 3.87 1.39
N VAL A 51 13.32 4.19 1.59
CA VAL A 51 12.72 5.44 1.11
C VAL A 51 13.33 6.64 1.84
N ILE A 52 13.39 6.61 3.18
CA ILE A 52 13.91 7.71 4.01
C ILE A 52 15.32 8.12 3.59
N GLU A 53 16.18 7.16 3.28
CA GLU A 53 17.57 7.39 2.84
C GLU A 53 17.67 8.15 1.51
N ARG A 54 16.59 8.18 0.72
CA ARG A 54 16.50 8.85 -0.58
C ARG A 54 15.74 10.18 -0.55
N LEU A 55 15.08 10.50 0.59
CA LEU A 55 14.29 11.71 0.72
C LEU A 55 15.14 12.94 1.00
N GLY A 56 14.86 14.01 0.27
CA GLY A 56 15.28 15.38 0.62
C GLY A 56 14.30 16.09 1.55
N THR A 57 14.34 17.41 1.55
CA THR A 57 13.31 18.29 2.12
C THR A 57 12.09 18.36 1.20
N GLY A 58 10.99 18.94 1.68
CA GLY A 58 9.77 19.14 0.88
C GLY A 58 8.54 18.47 1.46
N THR A 59 7.55 18.27 0.62
CA THR A 59 6.26 17.65 0.99
C THR A 59 6.24 16.17 0.60
N MET A 60 5.96 15.31 1.58
CA MET A 60 5.90 13.85 1.43
C MET A 60 4.45 13.37 1.58
N LEU A 61 4.00 12.56 0.65
CA LEU A 61 2.71 11.85 0.70
C LEU A 61 2.97 10.35 0.92
N ASP A 62 2.36 9.79 1.95
CA ASP A 62 2.32 8.34 2.17
C ASP A 62 0.91 7.83 1.92
N VAL A 63 0.71 7.05 0.86
CA VAL A 63 -0.60 6.52 0.47
C VAL A 63 -0.74 5.08 0.95
N GLY A 64 -1.82 4.83 1.71
CA GLY A 64 -1.99 3.60 2.46
C GLY A 64 -1.25 3.64 3.80
N CYS A 65 -1.21 4.82 4.44
CA CYS A 65 -0.42 5.08 5.64
C CYS A 65 -0.83 4.25 6.88
N GLY A 66 -1.99 3.61 6.86
CA GLY A 66 -2.51 2.85 7.98
C GLY A 66 -2.58 3.68 9.26
N GLU A 67 -2.10 3.10 10.37
CA GLU A 67 -2.05 3.78 11.69
C GLU A 67 -0.84 4.75 11.83
N GLY A 68 -0.12 5.03 10.75
CA GLY A 68 0.91 6.06 10.67
C GLY A 68 2.27 5.70 11.29
N PHE A 69 2.49 4.47 11.73
CA PHE A 69 3.74 4.07 12.37
C PHE A 69 4.97 4.27 11.49
N GLU A 70 4.88 3.86 10.23
CA GLU A 70 5.98 4.03 9.29
C GLU A 70 5.98 5.45 8.72
N SER A 71 4.81 6.05 8.46
CA SER A 71 4.68 7.42 7.97
C SER A 71 5.33 8.45 8.90
N ALA A 72 5.19 8.27 10.23
CA ALA A 72 5.81 9.15 11.22
C ALA A 72 7.35 9.18 11.11
N ARG A 73 7.97 8.12 10.59
CA ARG A 73 9.43 8.07 10.37
C ARG A 73 9.90 8.96 9.24
N PHE A 74 9.00 9.41 8.36
CA PHE A 74 9.33 10.43 7.36
C PHE A 74 9.51 11.82 7.96
N LEU A 75 9.01 12.08 9.17
CA LEU A 75 9.13 13.37 9.83
C LEU A 75 10.61 13.75 10.05
N ALA A 76 10.99 14.90 9.55
CA ALA A 76 12.34 15.45 9.70
C ALA A 76 12.29 16.98 9.48
N PRO A 77 13.30 17.73 9.96
CA PRO A 77 13.40 19.15 9.66
C PRO A 77 13.32 19.43 8.15
N GLY A 78 12.45 20.35 7.74
CA GLY A 78 12.23 20.71 6.35
C GLY A 78 11.33 19.74 5.56
N ARG A 79 10.75 18.72 6.20
CA ARG A 79 9.73 17.85 5.60
C ARG A 79 8.36 18.09 6.20
N ARG A 80 7.35 18.17 5.33
CA ARG A 80 5.94 18.12 5.70
C ARG A 80 5.41 16.76 5.26
N VAL A 81 4.85 15.98 6.18
CA VAL A 81 4.37 14.63 5.90
C VAL A 81 2.85 14.58 5.95
N VAL A 82 2.27 14.02 4.91
CA VAL A 82 0.82 13.77 4.79
C VAL A 82 0.61 12.28 4.57
N GLY A 83 -0.18 11.66 5.43
CA GLY A 83 -0.65 10.29 5.26
C GLY A 83 -2.07 10.28 4.67
N ALA A 84 -2.34 9.38 3.75
CA ALA A 84 -3.66 9.12 3.23
C ALA A 84 -4.01 7.64 3.42
N ASP A 85 -5.15 7.33 4.00
CA ASP A 85 -5.66 5.97 4.09
C ASP A 85 -7.17 5.97 3.84
N TYR A 86 -7.64 4.85 3.34
CA TYR A 86 -9.06 4.67 3.06
C TYR A 86 -9.91 4.49 4.33
N SER A 87 -9.36 3.89 5.37
CA SER A 87 -10.05 3.59 6.61
C SER A 87 -10.08 4.79 7.55
N SER A 88 -11.28 5.23 7.92
CA SER A 88 -11.45 6.25 8.95
C SER A 88 -10.82 5.84 10.28
N GLU A 89 -10.94 4.56 10.68
CA GLU A 89 -10.34 4.06 11.92
C GLU A 89 -8.82 4.20 11.94
N ALA A 90 -8.16 3.91 10.80
CA ALA A 90 -6.72 4.07 10.68
C ALA A 90 -6.30 5.53 10.74
N VAL A 91 -7.03 6.40 10.02
CA VAL A 91 -6.78 7.84 10.00
C VAL A 91 -6.96 8.45 11.39
N ASP A 92 -8.03 8.07 12.11
CA ASP A 92 -8.28 8.53 13.48
C ASP A 92 -7.16 8.08 14.43
N ALA A 93 -6.72 6.82 14.33
CA ALA A 93 -5.62 6.29 15.13
C ALA A 93 -4.29 7.01 14.84
N ALA A 94 -3.98 7.20 13.55
CA ALA A 94 -2.76 7.90 13.12
C ALA A 94 -2.77 9.37 13.57
N GLY A 95 -3.88 10.08 13.37
CA GLY A 95 -4.04 11.48 13.78
C GLY A 95 -3.95 11.66 15.29
N GLY A 96 -4.60 10.78 16.07
CA GLY A 96 -4.55 10.80 17.52
C GLY A 96 -3.15 10.52 18.08
N ARG A 97 -2.38 9.67 17.42
CA ARG A 97 -1.04 9.27 17.87
C ARG A 97 0.06 10.22 17.41
N TRP A 98 0.07 10.64 16.16
CA TRP A 98 1.18 11.31 15.51
C TRP A 98 0.90 12.76 15.10
N GLY A 99 -0.37 13.20 15.17
CA GLY A 99 -0.75 14.56 14.78
C GLY A 99 -0.01 15.64 15.55
N GLY A 100 0.23 15.42 16.86
CA GLY A 100 1.03 16.31 17.71
C GLY A 100 2.51 16.37 17.33
N GLU A 101 3.02 15.39 16.61
CA GLU A 101 4.39 15.31 16.11
C GLU A 101 4.56 15.90 14.70
N GLY A 102 3.45 16.27 14.05
CA GLY A 102 3.46 16.91 12.72
C GLY A 102 3.06 16.01 11.55
N LEU A 103 2.58 14.78 11.80
CA LEU A 103 1.97 13.96 10.76
C LEU A 103 0.53 14.42 10.51
N HIS A 104 0.27 14.91 9.31
CA HIS A 104 -1.07 15.23 8.86
C HIS A 104 -1.69 14.00 8.19
N VAL A 105 -2.93 13.64 8.53
CA VAL A 105 -3.60 12.47 7.94
C VAL A 105 -4.97 12.84 7.40
N ALA A 106 -5.36 12.16 6.31
CA ALA A 106 -6.67 12.35 5.71
C ALA A 106 -7.25 11.03 5.18
N GLN A 107 -8.56 10.87 5.32
CA GLN A 107 -9.26 9.74 4.73
C GLN A 107 -9.46 9.98 3.23
N MET A 108 -8.87 9.12 2.40
CA MET A 108 -8.93 9.25 0.94
C MET A 108 -8.95 7.88 0.25
N ASP A 109 -9.52 7.88 -0.95
CA ASP A 109 -9.36 6.79 -1.90
C ASP A 109 -8.07 7.01 -2.70
N ALA A 110 -7.18 6.03 -2.71
CA ALA A 110 -5.91 6.09 -3.43
C ALA A 110 -6.08 6.14 -4.97
N LEU A 111 -7.27 5.81 -5.49
CA LEU A 111 -7.64 5.96 -6.90
C LEU A 111 -8.25 7.33 -7.23
N ALA A 112 -8.49 8.18 -6.20
CA ALA A 112 -9.11 9.50 -6.35
C ALA A 112 -8.64 10.41 -5.21
N LEU A 113 -7.36 10.77 -5.20
CA LEU A 113 -6.75 11.61 -4.18
C LEU A 113 -7.31 13.03 -4.24
N GLY A 114 -7.82 13.56 -3.12
CA GLY A 114 -8.43 14.88 -3.02
C GLY A 114 -7.43 16.05 -3.05
N PHE A 115 -6.20 15.82 -3.50
CA PHE A 115 -5.17 16.85 -3.61
C PHE A 115 -5.14 17.48 -4.99
N ALA A 116 -4.73 18.75 -5.06
CA ALA A 116 -4.44 19.41 -6.31
C ALA A 116 -3.22 18.78 -7.00
N GLU A 117 -3.13 18.97 -8.30
CA GLU A 117 -1.97 18.58 -9.11
C GLU A 117 -0.68 19.24 -8.60
N GLY A 118 0.43 18.53 -8.66
CA GLY A 118 1.75 19.07 -8.39
C GLY A 118 2.03 19.45 -6.92
N ARG A 119 1.33 18.84 -5.94
CA ARG A 119 1.41 19.24 -4.53
C ARG A 119 2.53 18.61 -3.73
N PHE A 120 3.09 17.50 -4.20
CA PHE A 120 4.04 16.71 -3.44
C PHE A 120 5.37 16.57 -4.18
N ASP A 121 6.47 16.75 -3.45
CA ASP A 121 7.82 16.50 -3.97
C ASP A 121 8.13 15.00 -3.95
N TRP A 122 7.56 14.28 -2.97
CA TRP A 122 7.80 12.88 -2.72
C TRP A 122 6.48 12.16 -2.44
N ALA A 123 6.40 10.91 -2.89
CA ALA A 123 5.32 10.02 -2.50
C ALA A 123 5.84 8.61 -2.20
N CYS A 124 5.13 7.87 -1.35
CA CYS A 124 5.33 6.45 -1.09
C CYS A 124 4.00 5.70 -1.23
N SER A 125 4.05 4.55 -1.88
CA SER A 125 2.98 3.57 -1.94
C SER A 125 3.59 2.21 -1.62
N SER A 126 3.45 1.79 -0.36
CA SER A 126 4.08 0.59 0.16
C SER A 126 3.04 -0.49 0.42
N HIS A 127 3.17 -1.63 -0.26
CA HIS A 127 2.27 -2.77 -0.15
C HIS A 127 0.79 -2.37 -0.29
N LEU A 128 0.50 -1.63 -1.35
CA LEU A 128 -0.81 -1.08 -1.64
C LEU A 128 -1.27 -1.36 -3.07
N ILE A 129 -0.38 -1.18 -4.06
CA ILE A 129 -0.72 -1.25 -5.49
C ILE A 129 -1.24 -2.63 -5.90
N GLU A 130 -0.78 -3.70 -5.24
CA GLU A 130 -1.21 -5.08 -5.46
C GLU A 130 -2.67 -5.36 -5.07
N HIS A 131 -3.29 -4.46 -4.31
CA HIS A 131 -4.67 -4.60 -3.85
C HIS A 131 -5.71 -3.97 -4.78
N PHE A 132 -5.29 -3.34 -5.88
CA PHE A 132 -6.21 -2.66 -6.80
C PHE A 132 -6.59 -3.52 -8.00
N ASP A 133 -7.87 -3.46 -8.38
CA ASP A 133 -8.35 -3.97 -9.67
C ASP A 133 -7.85 -3.08 -10.84
N ASP A 134 -7.60 -1.78 -10.58
CA ASP A 134 -7.01 -0.81 -11.51
C ASP A 134 -5.73 -0.22 -10.90
N PRO A 135 -4.61 -0.95 -10.92
CA PRO A 135 -3.34 -0.44 -10.38
C PRO A 135 -2.81 0.75 -11.19
N GLU A 136 -3.10 0.80 -12.48
CA GLU A 136 -2.70 1.94 -13.33
C GLU A 136 -3.45 3.22 -12.95
N GLY A 137 -4.71 3.12 -12.51
CA GLY A 137 -5.46 4.24 -11.96
C GLY A 137 -4.79 4.86 -10.74
N HIS A 138 -4.20 4.02 -9.86
CA HIS A 138 -3.43 4.48 -8.72
C HIS A 138 -2.14 5.18 -9.15
N VAL A 139 -1.40 4.61 -10.10
CA VAL A 139 -0.18 5.21 -10.65
C VAL A 139 -0.48 6.59 -11.29
N ARG A 140 -1.58 6.70 -12.03
CA ARG A 140 -2.04 7.95 -12.64
C ARG A 140 -2.34 9.04 -11.59
N GLU A 141 -3.03 8.69 -10.49
CA GLU A 141 -3.30 9.63 -9.40
C GLU A 141 -2.03 10.10 -8.71
N LEU A 142 -1.08 9.19 -8.44
CA LEU A 142 0.22 9.56 -7.88
C LEU A 142 1.00 10.48 -8.83
N SER A 143 1.00 10.17 -10.12
CA SER A 143 1.66 11.03 -11.12
C SER A 143 1.02 12.42 -11.18
N ARG A 144 -0.30 12.53 -10.99
CA ARG A 144 -1.02 13.81 -11.00
C ARG A 144 -0.67 14.68 -9.79
N VAL A 145 -0.62 14.10 -8.60
CA VAL A 145 -0.40 14.88 -7.37
C VAL A 145 1.06 15.26 -7.12
N LEU A 146 2.01 14.60 -7.79
CA LEU A 146 3.43 14.90 -7.69
C LEU A 146 3.80 16.16 -8.47
N ALA A 147 4.78 16.91 -7.96
CA ALA A 147 5.43 18.02 -8.66
C ALA A 147 6.13 17.55 -9.96
N ASP A 148 6.49 18.47 -10.86
CA ASP A 148 7.09 18.12 -12.15
C ASP A 148 8.42 17.33 -12.01
N ASP A 149 9.20 17.64 -10.99
CA ASP A 149 10.43 16.92 -10.62
C ASP A 149 10.20 15.91 -9.48
N GLY A 150 8.93 15.67 -9.11
CA GLY A 150 8.55 14.80 -8.00
C GLY A 150 8.89 13.34 -8.25
N THR A 151 9.06 12.62 -7.16
CA THR A 151 9.43 11.19 -7.16
C THR A 151 8.48 10.40 -6.28
N VAL A 152 8.09 9.22 -6.77
CA VAL A 152 7.34 8.23 -6.01
C VAL A 152 8.14 6.93 -5.85
N PHE A 153 8.00 6.33 -4.68
CA PHE A 153 8.52 5.02 -4.35
C PHE A 153 7.36 4.02 -4.25
N PHE A 154 7.45 2.92 -4.99
CA PHE A 154 6.54 1.79 -4.87
C PHE A 154 7.27 0.61 -4.26
N LEU A 155 6.63 -0.01 -3.27
CA LEU A 155 7.03 -1.30 -2.75
C LEU A 155 5.86 -2.26 -2.94
N THR A 156 6.10 -3.37 -3.62
CA THR A 156 5.06 -4.38 -3.88
C THR A 156 5.69 -5.78 -3.93
N PRO A 157 5.00 -6.84 -3.54
CA PRO A 157 5.54 -8.19 -3.64
C PRO A 157 5.98 -8.51 -5.07
N ASN A 158 7.11 -9.21 -5.19
CA ASN A 158 7.57 -9.79 -6.45
C ASN A 158 6.76 -11.05 -6.74
N ALA A 159 6.04 -11.09 -7.86
CA ALA A 159 5.12 -12.16 -8.22
C ALA A 159 5.68 -13.58 -8.00
N PRO A 160 6.92 -13.94 -8.42
CA PRO A 160 7.45 -15.27 -8.21
C PRO A 160 7.74 -15.62 -6.73
N ALA A 161 7.96 -14.62 -5.87
CA ALA A 161 8.30 -14.80 -4.47
C ALA A 161 7.09 -14.73 -3.55
N ASP A 162 5.98 -14.16 -4.02
CA ASP A 162 4.76 -14.04 -3.22
C ASP A 162 4.11 -15.40 -2.98
N PHE A 163 3.36 -15.51 -1.91
CA PHE A 163 2.50 -16.67 -1.66
C PHE A 163 1.05 -16.26 -1.94
N GLU A 164 0.19 -17.24 -2.18
CA GLU A 164 -1.23 -16.98 -2.46
C GLU A 164 -1.91 -16.23 -1.32
N ASN A 165 -1.88 -14.90 -1.43
CA ASN A 165 -2.55 -14.00 -0.53
C ASN A 165 -3.90 -13.58 -1.15
N PRO A 166 -5.05 -13.86 -0.51
CA PRO A 166 -6.35 -13.54 -1.08
C PRO A 166 -6.60 -12.04 -1.25
N PHE A 167 -5.79 -11.19 -0.64
CA PHE A 167 -5.88 -9.74 -0.77
C PHE A 167 -5.07 -9.19 -1.94
N HIS A 168 -4.06 -9.92 -2.44
CA HIS A 168 -3.30 -9.54 -3.62
C HIS A 168 -4.11 -9.84 -4.87
N ILE A 169 -4.60 -8.81 -5.54
CA ILE A 169 -5.39 -8.91 -6.75
C ILE A 169 -4.47 -8.95 -7.96
N HIS A 170 -3.40 -8.17 -7.91
CA HIS A 170 -2.45 -7.99 -8.98
C HIS A 170 -1.03 -8.20 -8.45
N LEU A 171 -0.33 -9.18 -8.98
CA LEU A 171 1.07 -9.44 -8.65
C LEU A 171 1.94 -9.02 -9.83
N PHE A 172 2.97 -8.25 -9.56
CA PHE A 172 3.86 -7.68 -10.56
C PHE A 172 5.13 -8.49 -10.75
N GLU A 173 5.52 -8.68 -11.99
CA GLU A 173 6.91 -8.97 -12.36
C GLU A 173 7.67 -7.66 -12.64
N PRO A 174 9.02 -7.64 -12.53
CA PRO A 174 9.81 -6.40 -12.69
C PRO A 174 9.54 -5.66 -14.01
N ASP A 175 9.47 -6.39 -15.12
CA ASP A 175 9.26 -5.81 -16.45
C ASP A 175 7.84 -5.24 -16.62
N GLU A 176 6.86 -5.86 -16.00
CA GLU A 176 5.48 -5.40 -16.02
C GLU A 176 5.34 -4.08 -15.26
N LEU A 177 5.88 -4.04 -14.03
CA LEU A 177 5.89 -2.84 -13.21
C LEU A 177 6.64 -1.69 -13.92
N THR A 178 7.81 -1.98 -14.48
CA THR A 178 8.60 -1.00 -15.24
C THR A 178 7.80 -0.42 -16.41
N ARG A 179 7.15 -1.28 -17.20
CA ARG A 179 6.34 -0.83 -18.34
C ARG A 179 5.14 0.01 -17.92
N MET A 180 4.44 -0.38 -16.86
CA MET A 180 3.29 0.36 -16.35
C MET A 180 3.72 1.74 -15.82
N LEU A 181 4.74 1.81 -14.98
CA LEU A 181 5.25 3.08 -14.45
C LEU A 181 5.78 3.99 -15.57
N GLY A 182 6.46 3.43 -16.59
CA GLY A 182 7.02 4.19 -17.72
C GLY A 182 5.97 4.89 -18.61
N ARG A 183 4.69 4.50 -18.52
CA ARG A 183 3.61 5.24 -19.18
C ARG A 183 3.34 6.59 -18.50
N HIS A 184 3.56 6.68 -17.20
CA HIS A 184 3.22 7.83 -16.36
C HIS A 184 4.42 8.65 -15.89
N PHE A 185 5.63 8.09 -15.93
CA PHE A 185 6.86 8.72 -15.47
C PHE A 185 7.94 8.68 -16.56
N ARG A 186 8.85 9.65 -16.53
CA ARG A 186 9.96 9.73 -17.51
C ARG A 186 11.13 8.85 -17.11
N GLU A 187 11.35 8.69 -15.83
CA GLU A 187 12.44 7.93 -15.25
C GLU A 187 11.86 6.87 -14.33
N VAL A 188 12.22 5.62 -14.56
CA VAL A 188 11.78 4.47 -13.77
C VAL A 188 12.97 3.54 -13.55
N THR A 189 13.17 3.17 -12.29
CA THR A 189 14.13 2.14 -11.89
C THR A 189 13.40 1.14 -11.01
N VAL A 190 13.53 -0.14 -11.29
CA VAL A 190 12.99 -1.22 -10.47
C VAL A 190 14.15 -2.06 -9.94
N GLN A 191 14.26 -2.09 -8.62
CA GLN A 191 15.26 -2.83 -7.84
C GLN A 191 14.53 -3.86 -6.97
N GLY A 192 15.27 -4.74 -6.32
CA GLY A 192 14.76 -5.64 -5.29
C GLY A 192 15.00 -5.09 -3.90
N LEU A 193 14.02 -5.19 -3.00
CA LEU A 193 14.27 -5.22 -1.57
C LEU A 193 14.33 -6.69 -1.17
N ASP A 194 15.52 -7.16 -0.90
CA ASP A 194 15.82 -8.56 -0.60
C ASP A 194 16.40 -8.70 0.80
N ALA A 195 16.66 -9.92 1.23
CA ALA A 195 17.08 -10.20 2.59
C ALA A 195 18.23 -11.22 2.66
N VAL A 196 18.92 -11.20 3.78
CA VAL A 196 19.97 -12.19 4.08
C VAL A 196 19.39 -13.61 4.17
N PRO A 197 20.22 -14.66 3.95
CA PRO A 197 19.73 -16.05 3.78
C PRO A 197 18.84 -16.57 4.92
N HIS A 198 19.11 -16.22 6.18
CA HIS A 198 18.32 -16.73 7.31
C HIS A 198 16.90 -16.12 7.33
N VAL A 199 16.72 -14.88 6.86
CA VAL A 199 15.40 -14.26 6.69
C VAL A 199 14.63 -14.94 5.56
N LYS A 200 15.27 -15.17 4.40
CA LYS A 200 14.66 -15.95 3.30
C LYS A 200 14.22 -17.33 3.76
N ALA A 201 15.00 -17.99 4.63
CA ALA A 201 14.63 -19.27 5.21
C ALA A 201 13.38 -19.19 6.11
N ASP A 202 13.24 -18.12 6.92
CA ASP A 202 12.04 -17.89 7.75
C ASP A 202 10.79 -17.72 6.88
N PHE A 203 10.86 -16.85 5.86
CA PHE A 203 9.75 -16.64 4.92
C PHE A 203 9.41 -17.92 4.14
N THR A 204 10.41 -18.69 3.69
CA THR A 204 10.20 -19.98 3.02
C THR A 204 9.51 -20.98 3.93
N ALA A 205 9.93 -21.08 5.20
CA ALA A 205 9.30 -21.96 6.18
C ALA A 205 7.83 -21.59 6.42
N ARG A 206 7.52 -20.30 6.45
CA ARG A 206 6.12 -19.81 6.56
C ARG A 206 5.31 -20.14 5.32
N ARG A 207 5.88 -19.95 4.12
CA ARG A 207 5.24 -20.33 2.86
C ARG A 207 4.88 -21.81 2.86
N VAL A 208 5.82 -22.71 3.20
CA VAL A 208 5.58 -24.15 3.29
C VAL A 208 4.46 -24.49 4.28
N LYS A 209 4.38 -23.77 5.42
CA LYS A 209 3.28 -23.95 6.38
C LYS A 209 1.94 -23.51 5.79
N ALA A 210 1.91 -22.35 5.11
CA ALA A 210 0.71 -21.84 4.46
C ALA A 210 0.25 -22.78 3.34
N ASP A 211 1.15 -23.28 2.49
CA ASP A 211 0.85 -24.21 1.40
C ASP A 211 0.23 -25.51 1.94
N LYS A 212 0.69 -26.01 3.10
CA LYS A 212 0.06 -27.17 3.75
C LYS A 212 -1.38 -26.90 4.20
N VAL A 213 -1.67 -25.71 4.68
CA VAL A 213 -3.04 -25.29 5.04
C VAL A 213 -3.90 -25.15 3.79
N LEU A 214 -3.37 -24.54 2.74
CA LEU A 214 -4.05 -24.38 1.45
C LEU A 214 -4.31 -25.73 0.77
N ALA A 215 -3.41 -26.71 0.93
CA ALA A 215 -3.61 -28.08 0.43
C ALA A 215 -4.82 -28.79 1.06
N LEU A 216 -5.34 -28.31 2.19
CA LEU A 216 -6.59 -28.82 2.77
C LEU A 216 -7.83 -28.35 2.00
N ASP A 217 -7.71 -27.35 1.14
CA ASP A 217 -8.76 -26.90 0.24
C ASP A 217 -8.84 -27.80 -1.02
N PHE A 218 -9.06 -29.11 -0.80
CA PHE A 218 -9.16 -30.10 -1.87
C PHE A 218 -10.35 -29.89 -2.82
N LEU A 219 -11.33 -29.06 -2.43
CA LEU A 219 -12.48 -28.67 -3.26
C LEU A 219 -12.21 -27.40 -4.07
N ASP A 220 -11.03 -26.79 -3.92
CA ASP A 220 -10.65 -25.56 -4.56
C ASP A 220 -11.69 -24.42 -4.32
N LEU A 221 -12.19 -24.35 -3.10
CA LEU A 221 -13.25 -23.41 -2.73
C LEU A 221 -12.79 -21.96 -2.91
N ARG A 222 -11.51 -21.68 -2.74
CA ARG A 222 -10.91 -20.35 -2.94
C ARG A 222 -11.14 -19.77 -4.33
N HIS A 223 -11.21 -20.64 -5.38
CA HIS A 223 -11.49 -20.23 -6.76
C HIS A 223 -12.96 -20.40 -7.15
N ARG A 224 -13.75 -21.12 -6.37
CA ARG A 224 -15.15 -21.46 -6.69
C ARG A 224 -16.17 -20.61 -5.94
N ILE A 225 -15.84 -20.11 -4.76
CA ILE A 225 -16.74 -19.21 -4.02
C ILE A 225 -16.47 -17.74 -4.38
N PRO A 226 -17.46 -16.85 -4.23
CA PRO A 226 -17.24 -15.43 -4.40
C PRO A 226 -16.08 -14.94 -3.52
N ARG A 227 -15.14 -14.20 -4.08
CA ARG A 227 -13.94 -13.71 -3.39
C ARG A 227 -14.25 -13.01 -2.05
N SER A 228 -15.38 -12.27 -1.97
CA SER A 228 -15.84 -11.63 -0.74
C SER A 228 -16.16 -12.62 0.39
N TRP A 229 -16.64 -13.81 0.05
CA TRP A 229 -16.94 -14.85 1.03
C TRP A 229 -15.64 -15.52 1.49
N TYR A 230 -14.74 -15.76 0.55
CA TYR A 230 -13.41 -16.28 0.87
C TYR A 230 -12.63 -15.32 1.81
N ILE A 231 -12.58 -14.03 1.49
CA ILE A 231 -11.98 -13.00 2.32
C ILE A 231 -12.65 -12.92 3.69
N GLY A 232 -13.99 -12.96 3.75
CA GLY A 232 -14.74 -12.94 5.00
C GLY A 232 -14.46 -14.16 5.89
N ALA A 233 -14.26 -15.34 5.31
CA ALA A 233 -13.83 -16.55 6.02
C ALA A 233 -12.36 -16.44 6.47
N TYR A 234 -11.48 -16.02 5.56
CA TYR A 234 -10.06 -15.86 5.80
C TYR A 234 -9.77 -14.89 6.96
N THR A 235 -10.40 -13.73 6.96
CA THR A 235 -10.23 -12.72 8.03
C THR A 235 -10.71 -13.20 9.41
N ARG A 236 -11.70 -14.12 9.46
CA ARG A 236 -12.18 -14.71 10.72
C ARG A 236 -11.34 -15.87 11.19
N ILE A 237 -10.82 -16.67 10.26
CA ILE A 237 -10.04 -17.88 10.56
C ILE A 237 -8.57 -17.56 10.77
N LEU A 238 -8.03 -16.58 10.05
CA LEU A 238 -6.61 -16.22 10.08
C LEU A 238 -6.07 -15.94 11.49
N PRO A 239 -6.74 -15.16 12.36
CA PRO A 239 -6.26 -14.92 13.72
C PRO A 239 -6.20 -16.21 14.56
N LEU A 240 -7.11 -17.16 14.28
CA LEU A 240 -7.13 -18.46 14.95
C LEU A 240 -6.01 -19.36 14.40
N ALA A 241 -5.82 -19.37 13.08
CA ALA A 241 -4.74 -20.09 12.42
C ALA A 241 -3.36 -19.57 12.88
N TYR A 242 -3.17 -18.25 12.96
CA TYR A 242 -1.95 -17.66 13.51
C TYR A 242 -1.72 -18.06 14.98
N LYS A 243 -2.77 -18.10 15.82
CA LYS A 243 -2.64 -18.59 17.21
C LYS A 243 -2.25 -20.07 17.29
N VAL A 244 -2.72 -20.89 16.37
CA VAL A 244 -2.39 -22.33 16.32
C VAL A 244 -0.96 -22.51 15.77
N ILE A 245 -0.59 -21.78 14.73
CA ILE A 245 0.76 -21.80 14.14
C ILE A 245 1.78 -21.25 15.14
N ALA A 246 1.46 -20.16 15.85
CA ALA A 246 2.31 -19.57 16.88
C ALA A 246 2.46 -20.45 18.14
N ARG A 247 1.48 -21.33 18.46
CA ARG A 247 1.62 -22.30 19.55
C ARG A 247 2.57 -23.44 19.20
N GLY A 248 2.81 -23.70 17.93
CA GLY A 248 3.79 -24.69 17.46
C GLY A 248 5.21 -24.14 17.28
N ASP A 249 5.35 -22.84 17.21
CA ASP A 249 6.62 -22.12 17.29
C ASP A 249 6.69 -21.52 18.70
N SER A 250 7.59 -22.00 19.52
CA SER A 250 7.97 -21.30 20.76
C SER A 250 8.39 -19.89 20.34
N GLY A 251 7.51 -18.90 20.57
CA GLY A 251 7.60 -17.53 20.09
C GLY A 251 8.88 -16.81 20.53
N GLY A 252 10.00 -17.27 20.03
CA GLY A 252 11.23 -16.52 20.03
C GLY A 252 11.10 -15.44 18.96
N THR A 253 11.25 -14.18 19.35
CA THR A 253 11.65 -13.13 18.43
C THR A 253 12.71 -13.72 17.53
N THR A 254 12.47 -13.76 16.22
CA THR A 254 13.42 -14.36 15.26
C THR A 254 14.74 -13.57 15.19
N GLY A 255 14.85 -12.45 15.93
CA GLY A 255 15.97 -11.51 15.88
C GLY A 255 16.07 -10.80 14.53
N ILE A 256 15.11 -11.02 13.63
CA ILE A 256 15.06 -10.37 12.31
C ILE A 256 14.70 -8.89 12.51
N THR A 257 15.53 -8.04 11.94
CA THR A 257 15.40 -6.57 12.00
C THR A 257 15.41 -5.97 10.59
N ALA A 258 15.13 -4.68 10.48
CA ALA A 258 15.22 -4.00 9.19
C ALA A 258 16.64 -4.05 8.59
N ASP A 259 17.68 -4.25 9.40
CA ASP A 259 19.08 -4.30 8.95
C ASP A 259 19.42 -5.60 8.20
N ASP A 260 18.56 -6.60 8.29
CA ASP A 260 18.69 -7.87 7.56
C ASP A 260 18.20 -7.79 6.12
N PHE A 261 17.70 -6.62 5.71
CA PHE A 261 17.19 -6.35 4.36
C PHE A 261 18.06 -5.32 3.66
N PHE A 262 18.21 -5.47 2.33
CA PHE A 262 19.03 -4.62 1.48
C PHE A 262 18.42 -4.45 0.09
N VAL A 263 18.80 -3.37 -0.58
CA VAL A 263 18.41 -3.14 -1.99
C VAL A 263 19.43 -3.80 -2.91
N THR A 264 18.93 -4.43 -3.98
CA THR A 264 19.75 -5.09 -4.99
C THR A 264 19.26 -4.79 -6.40
N ASP A 265 20.16 -4.68 -7.34
CA ASP A 265 19.86 -4.62 -8.78
C ASP A 265 19.70 -6.03 -9.38
N ASP A 266 20.20 -7.06 -8.68
CA ASP A 266 20.05 -8.47 -9.03
C ASP A 266 18.67 -8.98 -8.64
N LEU A 267 17.74 -8.90 -9.58
CA LEU A 267 16.36 -9.39 -9.41
C LEU A 267 16.28 -10.85 -9.87
N ASP A 268 15.84 -11.70 -8.97
CA ASP A 268 15.54 -13.10 -9.28
C ASP A 268 14.15 -13.53 -8.76
N ARG A 269 13.81 -14.79 -8.97
CA ARG A 269 12.54 -15.37 -8.51
C ARG A 269 12.42 -15.47 -6.98
N THR A 270 13.51 -15.26 -6.26
CA THR A 270 13.54 -15.30 -4.79
C THR A 270 13.60 -13.91 -4.15
N THR A 271 13.81 -12.86 -4.96
CA THR A 271 13.72 -11.46 -4.52
C THR A 271 12.32 -11.20 -3.97
N MET A 272 12.24 -10.74 -2.73
CA MET A 272 10.99 -10.73 -1.99
C MET A 272 10.03 -9.62 -2.41
N VAL A 273 10.55 -8.41 -2.58
CA VAL A 273 9.76 -7.21 -2.86
C VAL A 273 10.41 -6.43 -3.99
N LEU A 274 9.60 -5.93 -4.91
CA LEU A 274 10.02 -4.95 -5.91
C LEU A 274 10.02 -3.57 -5.26
N PHE A 275 11.16 -2.89 -5.35
CA PHE A 275 11.35 -1.51 -4.95
C PHE A 275 11.50 -0.64 -6.19
N ALA A 276 10.44 0.04 -6.58
CA ALA A 276 10.46 0.90 -7.75
C ALA A 276 10.56 2.37 -7.36
N THR A 277 11.42 3.09 -8.05
CA THR A 277 11.53 4.55 -8.02
C THR A 277 11.07 5.09 -9.36
N ALA A 278 10.08 5.98 -9.35
CA ALA A 278 9.58 6.62 -10.56
C ALA A 278 9.55 8.15 -10.37
N SER A 279 10.13 8.89 -11.31
CA SER A 279 10.25 10.35 -11.20
C SER A 279 9.89 11.07 -12.50
N ARG A 280 9.66 12.38 -12.36
CA ARG A 280 9.27 13.27 -13.45
C ARG A 280 7.97 12.83 -14.13
N PRO A 281 6.82 13.08 -13.49
CA PRO A 281 5.51 12.71 -14.03
C PRO A 281 5.30 13.19 -15.45
N ARG A 282 4.65 12.38 -16.29
CA ARG A 282 4.20 12.76 -17.62
C ARG A 282 2.84 13.42 -17.49
N ARG A 283 2.74 14.71 -17.82
CA ARG A 283 1.47 15.44 -17.80
C ARG A 283 0.65 15.09 -19.04
N GLY A 284 -0.64 14.81 -18.83
CA GLY A 284 -1.58 14.53 -19.93
C GLY A 284 -1.46 13.13 -20.53
N ALA A 285 -0.90 12.17 -19.79
CA ALA A 285 -0.89 10.76 -20.18
C ALA A 285 -2.20 10.05 -19.77
#